data_ca2472572915cc07d930c542814f4b24
#
_entry.id   ca2472572915cc07d930c542814f4b24
#
_cell.length_a   1.000
_cell.length_b   1.000
_cell.length_c   1.000
_cell.angle_alpha   90.00
_cell.angle_beta   90.00
_cell.angle_gamma   90.00
#
_symmetry.space_group_name_H-M   'P 1'
#
loop_
_entity.id
_entity.type
_entity.pdbx_description
1 polymer ?
#
loop_
_entity_poly.entity_id
_entity_poly.type
_entity_poly.pdbx_seq_one_letter_code
_entity_poly.pdbx_strand_id
1 'polypeptide(L)'
;MMDQYLRMKKGLPEDVLLFFRLGDFYEMFFEDAKEASAILGLTLTKRHGIPMCGVPHHSAEGYIGRLVKGGKRVAIAEQTTIPQPVSYTHLTLPT
;
A
#
# COMPACT_ATOMS: atom_id res chain seq x y z
N MET A 1 1.81 14.56 -5.24
CA MET A 1 1.33 13.24 -4.79
C MET A 1 2.47 12.29 -4.51
N MET A 2 3.39 12.15 -5.45
CA MET A 2 4.50 11.19 -5.26
C MET A 2 5.42 11.60 -4.12
N ASP A 3 5.62 12.91 -3.93
CA ASP A 3 6.42 13.38 -2.81
C ASP A 3 5.85 12.95 -1.46
N GLN A 4 4.52 12.99 -1.35
CA GLN A 4 3.85 12.58 -0.11
C GLN A 4 4.02 11.09 0.11
N TYR A 5 3.88 10.29 -0.95
CA TYR A 5 4.07 8.86 -0.85
C TYR A 5 5.50 8.53 -0.37
N LEU A 6 6.49 9.14 -1.02
CA LEU A 6 7.88 8.86 -0.69
C LEU A 6 8.21 9.28 0.74
N ARG A 7 7.67 10.40 1.17
CA ARG A 7 7.90 10.87 2.54
C ARG A 7 7.33 9.91 3.56
N MET A 8 6.12 9.43 3.31
CA MET A 8 5.51 8.46 4.20
C MET A 8 6.26 7.14 4.20
N LYS A 9 6.64 6.68 3.00
CA LYS A 9 7.36 5.41 2.88
C LYS A 9 8.69 5.46 3.60
N LYS A 10 9.38 6.58 3.53
CA LYS A 10 10.68 6.74 4.17
C LYS A 10 10.57 6.58 5.69
N GLY A 11 9.43 6.92 6.26
CA GLY A 11 9.23 6.79 7.70
C GLY A 11 8.85 5.41 8.16
N LEU A 12 8.73 4.45 7.24
CA LEU A 12 8.28 3.11 7.58
C LEU A 12 9.44 2.12 7.52
N PRO A 13 9.37 1.04 8.34
CA PRO A 13 10.34 -0.05 8.19
C PRO A 13 10.28 -0.66 6.79
N GLU A 14 11.38 -1.28 6.38
CA GLU A 14 11.50 -1.81 5.02
C GLU A 14 10.49 -2.90 4.69
N ASP A 15 10.07 -3.66 5.71
CA ASP A 15 9.15 -4.76 5.49
C ASP A 15 7.68 -4.34 5.47
N VAL A 16 7.41 -3.04 5.58
CA VAL A 16 6.05 -2.52 5.60
C VAL A 16 5.68 -2.03 4.21
N LEU A 17 4.59 -2.57 3.67
CA LEU A 17 4.07 -2.13 2.39
C LEU A 17 3.09 -0.98 2.62
N LEU A 18 3.22 0.08 1.84
CA LEU A 18 2.38 1.26 2.00
C LEU A 18 1.25 1.23 0.98
N PHE A 19 0.03 1.13 1.50
CA PHE A 19 -1.19 1.25 0.70
C PHE A 19 -1.61 2.71 0.72
N PHE A 20 -1.46 3.37 -0.42
CA PHE A 20 -1.72 4.80 -0.53
C PHE A 20 -3.05 5.02 -1.22
N ARG A 21 -4.01 5.62 -0.50
CA ARG A 21 -5.36 5.82 -1.02
C ARG A 21 -5.38 6.90 -2.09
N LEU A 22 -5.85 6.54 -3.28
CA LEU A 22 -6.04 7.48 -4.38
C LEU A 22 -7.40 7.18 -4.99
N GLY A 23 -8.37 8.06 -4.74
CA GLY A 23 -9.73 7.85 -5.21
C GLY A 23 -10.31 6.59 -4.61
N ASP A 24 -10.75 5.67 -5.46
CA ASP A 24 -11.38 4.44 -5.02
C ASP A 24 -10.41 3.29 -4.90
N PHE A 25 -9.13 3.56 -5.02
CA PHE A 25 -8.10 2.52 -5.00
C PHE A 25 -7.07 2.79 -3.93
N TYR A 26 -6.46 1.71 -3.43
CA TYR A 26 -5.18 1.81 -2.74
C TYR A 26 -4.11 1.42 -3.75
N GLU A 27 -3.11 2.27 -3.89
CA GLU A 27 -2.06 2.05 -4.87
C GLU A 27 -0.72 1.88 -4.18
N MET A 28 0.12 1.07 -4.79
CA MET A 28 1.46 0.81 -4.31
C MET A 28 2.43 1.13 -5.42
N PHE A 29 3.63 1.57 -5.03
CA PHE A 29 4.62 2.02 -6.00
C PHE A 29 5.98 1.41 -5.71
N PHE A 30 6.84 1.43 -6.71
CA PHE A 30 8.24 0.99 -6.59
C PHE A 30 8.32 -0.46 -6.11
N GLU A 31 9.17 -0.74 -5.14
CA GLU A 31 9.36 -2.11 -4.67
C GLU A 31 8.11 -2.69 -4.04
N ASP A 32 7.33 -1.85 -3.36
CA ASP A 32 6.07 -2.31 -2.78
C ASP A 32 5.14 -2.84 -3.85
N ALA A 33 5.09 -2.17 -5.00
CA ALA A 33 4.25 -2.62 -6.10
C ALA A 33 4.72 -3.97 -6.63
N LYS A 34 6.02 -4.14 -6.74
CA LYS A 34 6.58 -5.40 -7.22
C LYS A 34 6.26 -6.54 -6.27
N GLU A 35 6.46 -6.32 -4.98
CA GLU A 35 6.20 -7.35 -3.99
C GLU A 35 4.71 -7.68 -3.90
N ALA A 36 3.87 -6.65 -3.86
CA ALA A 36 2.44 -6.88 -3.75
C ALA A 36 1.89 -7.60 -4.98
N SER A 37 2.33 -7.20 -6.16
CA SER A 37 1.84 -7.84 -7.38
C SER A 37 2.24 -9.31 -7.41
N ALA A 38 3.45 -9.62 -6.95
CA ALA A 38 3.90 -11.01 -6.94
C ALA A 38 3.11 -11.86 -5.96
N ILE A 39 2.87 -11.32 -4.76
CA ILE A 39 2.16 -12.08 -3.72
C ILE A 39 0.67 -12.18 -4.04
N LEU A 40 0.08 -11.09 -4.51
CA LEU A 40 -1.36 -11.02 -4.69
C LEU A 40 -1.82 -11.39 -6.09
N GLY A 41 -0.89 -11.57 -7.02
CA GLY A 41 -1.25 -11.87 -8.39
C GLY A 41 -1.82 -10.67 -9.13
N LEU A 42 -1.44 -9.47 -8.74
CA LEU A 42 -1.94 -8.27 -9.38
C LEU A 42 -1.11 -7.93 -10.60
N THR A 43 -1.73 -7.21 -11.53
CA THR A 43 -1.02 -6.72 -12.70
C THR A 43 -0.10 -5.58 -12.28
N LEU A 44 1.18 -5.74 -12.58
CA LEU A 44 2.15 -4.68 -12.33
C LEU A 44 2.17 -3.78 -13.55
N THR A 45 1.87 -2.51 -13.36
CA THR A 45 1.86 -1.54 -14.44
C THR A 45 2.89 -0.46 -14.17
N LYS A 46 2.90 0.57 -15.00
CA LYS A 46 3.79 1.70 -14.82
C LYS A 46 3.01 2.99 -14.97
N ARG A 47 3.40 3.96 -14.18
CA ARG A 47 2.84 5.30 -14.29
C ARG A 47 4.02 6.25 -14.27
N HIS A 48 4.22 6.97 -15.40
CA HIS A 48 5.38 7.85 -15.55
C HIS A 48 6.68 7.10 -15.30
N GLY A 49 6.75 5.86 -15.78
CA GLY A 49 7.93 5.04 -15.62
C GLY A 49 8.10 4.39 -14.25
N ILE A 50 7.18 4.65 -13.33
CA ILE A 50 7.26 4.11 -11.97
C ILE A 50 6.39 2.87 -11.87
N PRO A 51 6.94 1.74 -11.40
CA PRO A 51 6.12 0.54 -11.22
C PRO A 51 4.99 0.81 -10.22
N MET A 52 3.80 0.32 -10.55
CA MET A 52 2.67 0.49 -9.65
C MET A 52 1.68 -0.65 -9.81
N CYS A 53 0.92 -0.89 -8.76
CA CYS A 53 -0.25 -1.75 -8.80
C CYS A 53 -1.25 -1.20 -7.80
N GLY A 54 -2.50 -1.68 -7.90
CA GLY A 54 -3.52 -1.15 -7.02
C GLY A 54 -4.64 -2.13 -6.82
N VAL A 55 -5.39 -1.92 -5.75
CA VAL A 55 -6.57 -2.71 -5.43
C VAL A 55 -7.72 -1.77 -5.11
N PRO A 56 -8.96 -2.16 -5.44
CA PRO A 56 -10.11 -1.35 -5.04
C PRO A 56 -10.18 -1.24 -3.52
N HIS A 57 -10.48 -0.04 -3.01
CA HIS A 57 -10.44 0.15 -1.57
C HIS A 57 -11.47 -0.71 -0.85
N HIS A 58 -12.62 -0.96 -1.48
CA HIS A 58 -13.65 -1.76 -0.84
C HIS A 58 -13.30 -3.25 -0.79
N SER A 59 -12.27 -3.67 -1.52
CA SER A 59 -11.80 -5.06 -1.50
C SER A 59 -10.45 -5.20 -0.81
N ALA A 60 -9.92 -4.10 -0.27
CA ALA A 60 -8.56 -4.09 0.22
C ALA A 60 -8.33 -5.04 1.39
N GLU A 61 -9.35 -5.22 2.22
CA GLU A 61 -9.21 -6.05 3.42
C GLU A 61 -8.75 -7.47 3.08
N GLY A 62 -9.33 -8.06 2.05
CA GLY A 62 -8.94 -9.39 1.64
C GLY A 62 -7.50 -9.45 1.14
N TYR A 63 -7.10 -8.44 0.39
CA TYR A 63 -5.74 -8.38 -0.11
C TYR A 63 -4.75 -8.16 1.02
N ILE A 64 -5.08 -7.26 1.96
CA ILE A 64 -4.23 -7.01 3.10
C ILE A 64 -4.06 -8.27 3.94
N GLY A 65 -5.14 -9.01 4.13
CA GLY A 65 -5.07 -10.27 4.87
C GLY A 65 -4.11 -11.25 4.23
N ARG A 66 -4.11 -11.33 2.92
CA ARG A 66 -3.19 -12.22 2.22
C ARG A 66 -1.74 -11.80 2.38
N LEU A 67 -1.48 -10.48 2.36
CA LEU A 67 -0.13 -9.99 2.58
C LEU A 67 0.35 -10.28 4.00
N VAL A 68 -0.51 -10.03 4.97
CA VAL A 68 -0.18 -10.29 6.36
C VAL A 68 0.10 -11.78 6.57
N LYS A 69 -0.72 -12.63 5.97
CA LYS A 69 -0.52 -14.06 6.05
C LYS A 69 0.80 -14.49 5.42
N GLY A 70 1.24 -13.74 4.42
CA GLY A 70 2.52 -14.00 3.78
C GLY A 70 3.71 -13.41 4.50
N GLY A 71 3.49 -12.88 5.70
CA GLY A 71 4.58 -12.36 6.52
C GLY A 71 4.89 -10.89 6.30
N LYS A 72 4.02 -10.17 5.60
CA LYS A 72 4.24 -8.74 5.35
C LYS A 72 3.40 -7.92 6.31
N ARG A 73 3.87 -6.69 6.57
CA ARG A 73 3.09 -5.72 7.33
C ARG A 73 2.60 -4.65 6.37
N VAL A 74 1.46 -4.06 6.68
CA VAL A 74 0.82 -3.09 5.79
C VAL A 74 0.48 -1.84 6.58
N ALA A 75 0.80 -0.70 6.00
CA ALA A 75 0.39 0.59 6.52
C ALA A 75 -0.56 1.22 5.51
N ILE A 76 -1.57 1.90 6.00
CA ILE A 76 -2.56 2.54 5.15
C ILE A 76 -2.47 4.04 5.31
N ALA A 77 -2.33 4.75 4.20
CA ALA A 77 -2.36 6.19 4.17
C ALA A 77 -3.60 6.63 3.42
N GLU A 78 -4.54 7.24 4.13
CA GLU A 78 -5.73 7.78 3.50
C GLU A 78 -5.41 9.15 2.94
N GLN A 79 -5.97 9.43 1.79
CA GLN A 79 -5.77 10.73 1.18
C GLN A 79 -6.89 11.66 1.67
N THR A 80 -6.49 12.67 2.43
CA THR A 80 -7.41 13.66 2.95
C THR A 80 -6.84 15.04 2.67
N THR A 81 -7.64 16.07 2.92
CA THR A 81 -7.16 17.44 2.78
C THR A 81 -6.13 17.78 3.85
N ILE A 82 -6.20 17.08 4.98
CA ILE A 82 -5.24 17.26 6.06
C ILE A 82 -4.35 16.03 6.09
N PRO A 83 -3.00 16.20 6.04
CA PRO A 83 -2.12 15.03 6.08
C PRO A 83 -2.37 14.21 7.33
N GLN A 84 -2.46 12.91 7.15
CA GLN A 84 -2.74 11.99 8.23
C GLN A 84 -1.53 11.10 8.49
N PRO A 85 -1.30 10.71 9.73
CA PRO A 85 -0.29 9.69 9.99
C PRO A 85 -0.68 8.38 9.31
N VAL A 86 0.32 7.60 8.96
CA VAL A 86 0.09 6.28 8.38
C VAL A 86 -0.44 5.37 9.50
N SER A 87 -1.50 4.62 9.19
CA SER A 87 -2.09 3.66 10.13
C SER A 87 -1.64 2.26 9.77
N TYR A 88 -1.22 1.49 10.79
CA TYR A 88 -0.92 0.08 10.60
C TYR A 88 -2.21 -0.70 10.81
N THR A 89 -2.51 -1.55 9.90
CA THR A 89 -3.71 -2.34 10.04
C THR A 89 -3.50 -3.45 11.05
N HIS A 90 -3.48 -3.53 11.50
CA HIS A 90 -3.51 -4.24 12.33
C HIS A 90 -3.33 -4.57 12.70
N LEU A 91 -2.74 -3.73 12.22
CA LEU A 91 -2.23 -3.97 12.41
C LEU A 91 -3.28 -4.33 12.98
N THR A 92 -3.71 -3.79 12.90
CA THR A 92 -4.72 -3.94 13.34
C THR A 92 -5.28 -5.12 13.07
N LEU A 93 -5.02 -5.49 12.97
CA LEU A 93 -5.41 -6.37 12.65
C LEU A 93 -5.23 -7.35 13.19
N PRO A 94 -5.36 -7.61 13.73
CA PRO A 94 -5.20 -8.28 14.09
C PRO A 94 -5.51 -8.92 14.08
N THR A 95 -5.54 -8.83 14.01
CA THR A 95 -5.73 -9.13 13.86
C THR A 95 -5.74 -9.58 13.92
#